data_85e8bdb006899324c37cada71cc34244
#
_entry.id   85e8bdb006899324c37cada71cc34244
#
_cell.length_a   1.000
_cell.length_b   1.000
_cell.length_c   1.000
_cell.angle_alpha   90.00
_cell.angle_beta   90.00
_cell.angle_gamma   90.00
#
_symmetry.space_group_name_H-M   'P 1'
#
loop_
_entity.id
_entity.type
_entity.pdbx_description
1 polymer ?
#
loop_
_entity_poly.entity_id
_entity_poly.type
_entity_poly.pdbx_seq_one_letter_code
_entity_poly.pdbx_strand_id
1 'polypeptide(L)'
;MFDQNPDTLVDDLPLHLPPEALKQRIGALVRRYVQGRSPQIAQAVARLSEALAWHPALRDEPEEVIAFCRLNWHWRLLAAQCPARP
;
A
#
# COMPACT_ATOMS: atom_id res chain seq x y z
N MET A 1 -17.64 13.07 -10.31
CA MET A 1 -17.49 13.15 -9.01
C MET A 1 -16.75 12.01 -8.42
N PHE A 2 -15.90 12.30 -7.52
CA PHE A 2 -15.06 11.30 -6.98
C PHE A 2 -15.60 10.71 -5.74
N ASP A 3 -15.47 9.43 -5.67
CA ASP A 3 -15.92 8.71 -4.51
C ASP A 3 -14.77 8.58 -3.55
N GLN A 4 -14.94 9.09 -2.36
CA GLN A 4 -13.93 9.00 -1.33
C GLN A 4 -14.13 7.80 -0.43
N ASN A 5 -14.95 6.90 -0.85
CA ASN A 5 -15.24 5.70 -0.08
C ASN A 5 -13.96 4.89 0.13
N PRO A 6 -13.61 4.50 1.35
CA PRO A 6 -12.42 3.70 1.58
C PRO A 6 -12.42 2.36 0.85
N ASP A 7 -13.60 1.82 0.57
CA ASP A 7 -13.67 0.56 -0.15
C ASP A 7 -13.13 0.69 -1.57
N THR A 8 -13.40 1.81 -2.23
CA THR A 8 -12.89 2.01 -3.57
C THR A 8 -11.40 2.28 -3.54
N LEU A 9 -10.89 2.72 -2.40
CA LEU A 9 -9.46 2.98 -2.28
C LEU A 9 -8.66 1.71 -2.57
N VAL A 10 -9.12 0.57 -2.07
CA VAL A 10 -8.42 -0.70 -2.31
C VAL A 10 -8.71 -1.23 -3.70
N ASP A 11 -9.96 -1.12 -4.13
CA ASP A 11 -10.36 -1.70 -5.42
C ASP A 11 -9.79 -0.95 -6.61
N ASP A 12 -9.59 0.35 -6.46
CA ASP A 12 -9.18 1.19 -7.58
C ASP A 12 -7.73 1.62 -7.48
N LEU A 13 -6.90 0.83 -6.81
CA LEU A 13 -5.49 1.18 -6.71
C LEU A 13 -4.81 1.13 -8.08
N PRO A 14 -4.04 2.16 -8.41
CA PRO A 14 -3.35 2.18 -9.71
C PRO A 14 -2.05 1.39 -9.65
N LEU A 15 -2.17 0.08 -9.65
CA LEU A 15 -1.03 -0.81 -9.43
C LEU A 15 -0.06 -0.84 -10.60
N HIS A 16 -0.48 -0.31 -11.75
CA HIS A 16 0.35 -0.35 -12.96
C HIS A 16 1.28 0.83 -13.10
N LEU A 17 1.27 1.74 -12.14
CA LEU A 17 2.09 2.95 -12.24
C LEU A 17 3.57 2.63 -12.13
N PRO A 18 4.45 3.55 -12.60
CA PRO A 18 5.89 3.38 -12.40
C PRO A 18 6.24 3.35 -10.91
N PRO A 19 7.41 2.77 -10.58
CA PRO A 19 7.78 2.64 -9.17
C PRO A 19 7.78 3.96 -8.40
N GLU A 20 8.24 5.04 -9.02
CA GLU A 20 8.29 6.32 -8.31
C GLU A 20 6.90 6.80 -7.92
N ALA A 21 5.94 6.63 -8.83
CA ALA A 21 4.57 7.03 -8.53
C ALA A 21 3.97 6.15 -7.43
N LEU A 22 4.27 4.86 -7.47
CA LEU A 22 3.78 3.95 -6.44
C LEU A 22 4.38 4.31 -5.08
N LYS A 23 5.66 4.65 -5.05
CA LYS A 23 6.30 5.05 -3.80
C LYS A 23 5.67 6.31 -3.23
N GLN A 24 5.37 7.27 -4.09
CA GLN A 24 4.73 8.50 -3.63
C GLN A 24 3.35 8.23 -3.05
N ARG A 25 2.60 7.34 -3.67
CA ARG A 25 1.27 7.01 -3.15
C ARG A 25 1.36 6.31 -1.82
N ILE A 26 2.34 5.41 -1.67
CA ILE A 26 2.54 4.76 -0.39
C ILE A 26 2.84 5.80 0.68
N GLY A 27 3.72 6.75 0.39
CA GLY A 27 4.05 7.78 1.36
C GLY A 27 2.84 8.60 1.78
N ALA A 28 1.99 8.96 0.80
CA ALA A 28 0.80 9.72 1.12
C ALA A 28 -0.17 8.92 1.99
N LEU A 29 -0.33 7.64 1.69
CA LEU A 29 -1.23 6.81 2.47
C LEU A 29 -0.70 6.56 3.88
N VAL A 30 0.61 6.40 4.01
CA VAL A 30 1.19 6.22 5.34
C VAL A 30 0.95 7.46 6.19
N ARG A 31 1.07 8.64 5.61
CA ARG A 31 0.79 9.86 6.36
C ARG A 31 -0.65 9.92 6.80
N ARG A 32 -1.57 9.48 5.94
CA ARG A 32 -2.98 9.43 6.32
C ARG A 32 -3.24 8.42 7.42
N TYR A 33 -2.56 7.27 7.35
CA TYR A 33 -2.72 6.23 8.36
C TYR A 33 -2.31 6.73 9.73
N VAL A 34 -1.25 7.54 9.78
CA VAL A 34 -0.79 8.08 11.06
C VAL A 34 -1.85 8.99 11.68
N GLN A 35 -2.59 9.70 10.86
CA GLN A 35 -3.60 10.61 11.36
C GLN A 35 -4.88 9.88 11.78
N GLY A 36 -5.21 8.80 11.14
CA GLY A 36 -6.40 8.07 11.48
C GLY A 36 -6.27 6.64 10.99
N ARG A 37 -5.94 5.74 11.87
CA ARG A 37 -5.70 4.36 11.51
C ARG A 37 -6.93 3.73 10.89
N SER A 38 -6.77 3.23 9.70
CA SER A 38 -7.87 2.63 8.97
C SER A 38 -7.38 1.34 8.35
N PRO A 39 -8.09 0.23 8.55
CA PRO A 39 -7.67 -1.02 7.90
C PRO A 39 -7.65 -0.89 6.38
N GLN A 40 -8.53 -0.08 5.81
CA GLN A 40 -8.52 0.10 4.37
C GLN A 40 -7.26 0.79 3.90
N ILE A 41 -6.77 1.77 4.65
CA ILE A 41 -5.53 2.44 4.29
C ILE A 41 -4.36 1.46 4.42
N ALA A 42 -4.34 0.67 5.49
CA ALA A 42 -3.28 -0.31 5.68
C ALA A 42 -3.28 -1.33 4.55
N GLN A 43 -4.46 -1.79 4.12
CA GLN A 43 -4.55 -2.71 3.01
C GLN A 43 -4.06 -2.08 1.73
N ALA A 44 -4.38 -0.81 1.50
CA ALA A 44 -3.92 -0.14 0.30
C ALA A 44 -2.40 -0.05 0.27
N VAL A 45 -1.78 0.28 1.42
CA VAL A 45 -0.33 0.33 1.48
C VAL A 45 0.26 -1.04 1.20
N ALA A 46 -0.34 -2.09 1.77
CA ALA A 46 0.15 -3.44 1.54
C ALA A 46 0.07 -3.80 0.06
N ARG A 47 -1.04 -3.47 -0.61
CA ARG A 47 -1.21 -3.79 -2.01
C ARG A 47 -0.23 -3.03 -2.88
N LEU A 48 -0.01 -1.76 -2.59
CA LEU A 48 0.97 -0.99 -3.36
C LEU A 48 2.38 -1.51 -3.14
N SER A 49 2.70 -1.92 -1.91
CA SER A 49 4.01 -2.48 -1.62
C SER A 49 4.21 -3.80 -2.37
N GLU A 50 3.16 -4.61 -2.44
CA GLU A 50 3.23 -5.86 -3.19
C GLU A 50 3.46 -5.58 -4.68
N ALA A 51 2.74 -4.60 -5.21
CA ALA A 51 2.91 -4.24 -6.61
C ALA A 51 4.34 -3.80 -6.90
N LEU A 52 4.95 -3.06 -5.98
CA LEU A 52 6.33 -2.66 -6.14
C LEU A 52 7.27 -3.87 -6.09
N ALA A 53 7.03 -4.80 -5.16
CA ALA A 53 7.89 -5.97 -5.04
C ALA A 53 7.90 -6.78 -6.31
N TRP A 54 6.77 -6.81 -7.03
CA TRP A 54 6.67 -7.59 -8.26
C TRP A 54 6.81 -6.74 -9.52
N HIS A 55 7.18 -5.48 -9.38
CA HIS A 55 7.26 -4.59 -10.54
C HIS A 55 8.41 -4.98 -11.44
N PRO A 56 8.19 -5.07 -12.76
CA PRO A 56 9.28 -5.47 -13.66
C PRO A 56 10.48 -4.53 -13.58
N ALA A 57 10.26 -3.26 -13.30
CA ALA A 57 11.35 -2.29 -13.25
C ALA A 57 12.30 -2.57 -12.08
N LEU A 58 11.86 -3.33 -11.07
CA LEU A 58 12.72 -3.63 -9.92
C LEU A 58 13.34 -5.02 -10.03
N ARG A 59 13.23 -5.65 -11.19
CA ARG A 59 13.74 -7.00 -11.35
C ARG A 59 15.21 -7.12 -10.99
N ASP A 60 15.99 -6.09 -11.32
CA ASP A 60 17.42 -6.10 -11.07
C ASP A 60 17.79 -5.39 -9.77
N GLU A 61 16.81 -5.13 -8.91
CA GLU A 61 17.04 -4.43 -7.65
C GLU A 61 16.61 -5.33 -6.50
N PRO A 62 17.34 -6.42 -6.22
CA PRO A 62 16.87 -7.38 -5.22
C PRO A 62 16.70 -6.78 -3.83
N GLU A 63 17.50 -5.78 -3.47
CA GLU A 63 17.37 -5.16 -2.17
C GLU A 63 16.06 -4.42 -2.05
N GLU A 64 15.64 -3.75 -3.11
CA GLU A 64 14.35 -3.06 -3.08
C GLU A 64 13.21 -4.06 -3.06
N VAL A 65 13.33 -5.14 -3.83
CA VAL A 65 12.29 -6.17 -3.82
C VAL A 65 12.11 -6.71 -2.41
N ILE A 66 13.20 -7.01 -1.73
CA ILE A 66 13.11 -7.53 -0.37
C ILE A 66 12.48 -6.51 0.55
N ALA A 67 12.88 -5.25 0.42
CA ALA A 67 12.33 -4.20 1.27
C ALA A 67 10.82 -4.07 1.09
N PHE A 68 10.34 -4.12 -0.15
CA PHE A 68 8.92 -3.99 -0.39
C PHE A 68 8.14 -5.24 -0.02
N CYS A 69 8.78 -6.41 -0.10
CA CYS A 69 8.14 -7.62 0.41
C CYS A 69 7.93 -7.53 1.92
N ARG A 70 8.92 -7.01 2.64
CA ARG A 70 8.79 -6.82 4.08
C ARG A 70 7.72 -5.79 4.40
N LEU A 71 7.68 -4.73 3.62
CA LEU A 71 6.70 -3.69 3.81
C LEU A 71 5.29 -4.24 3.58
N ASN A 72 5.11 -5.01 2.53
CA ASN A 72 3.84 -5.66 2.26
C ASN A 72 3.41 -6.53 3.43
N TRP A 73 4.31 -7.35 3.92
CA TRP A 73 4.02 -8.23 5.04
C TRP A 73 3.63 -7.44 6.28
N HIS A 74 4.41 -6.42 6.59
CA HIS A 74 4.19 -5.59 7.76
C HIS A 74 2.80 -4.94 7.70
N TRP A 75 2.47 -4.35 6.56
CA TRP A 75 1.20 -3.64 6.44
C TRP A 75 0.01 -4.58 6.38
N ARG A 76 0.21 -5.80 5.88
CA ARG A 76 -0.84 -6.80 5.96
C ARG A 76 -1.15 -7.16 7.39
N LEU A 77 -0.13 -7.28 8.22
CA LEU A 77 -0.35 -7.55 9.63
C LEU A 77 -1.06 -6.40 10.31
N LEU A 78 -0.67 -5.18 9.98
CA LEU A 78 -1.36 -4.02 10.56
C LEU A 78 -2.82 -3.99 10.15
N ALA A 79 -3.11 -4.30 8.91
CA ALA A 79 -4.49 -4.31 8.45
C ALA A 79 -5.31 -5.36 9.18
N ALA A 80 -4.71 -6.51 9.45
CA ALA A 80 -5.41 -7.58 10.15
C ALA A 80 -5.61 -7.26 11.62
N GLN A 81 -4.69 -6.50 12.23
CA GLN A 81 -4.78 -6.16 13.63
C GLN A 81 -5.65 -4.96 13.93
N CYS A 82 -5.90 -4.15 12.93
CA CYS A 82 -6.72 -2.98 13.10
C CYS A 82 -8.13 -3.40 13.47
N PRO A 83 -8.65 -2.96 14.60
CA PRO A 83 -10.02 -3.36 14.95
C PRO A 83 -10.98 -2.76 13.97
N ALA A 84 -11.76 -3.61 13.43
CA ALA A 84 -12.75 -3.17 12.49
C ALA A 84 -13.89 -2.54 13.19
N ARG A 85 -14.04 -2.79 14.46
CA ARG A 85 -15.12 -2.32 15.04
C ARG A 85 -14.83 -1.83 16.23
N PRO A 86 -15.48 -1.21 16.66
CA PRO A 86 -15.45 -0.64 17.94
C PRO A 86 -15.66 -1.54 18.99
#